data_1d9e71426ee54eb4e8f97462554ded68
#
_entry.id   1d9e71426ee54eb4e8f97462554ded68
#
_cell.length_a   1.000
_cell.length_b   1.000
_cell.length_c   1.000
_cell.angle_alpha   90.00
_cell.angle_beta   90.00
_cell.angle_gamma   90.00
#
_symmetry.space_group_name_H-M   'P 1'
#
loop_
_entity.id
_entity.type
_entity.pdbx_description
1 polymer ?
#
loop_
_entity_poly.entity_id
_entity_poly.type
_entity_poly.pdbx_seq_one_letter_code
_entity_poly.pdbx_strand_id
1 'polypeptide(L)'
;MAVKEKIRIRLKSYDASLIDAAAQKIVETAKRTGARVSGPIPLPTDKEVVTILRAVHKYKDSREQFERRTHKRLIDINNPSPKTVEALMSLDLPAGVEIEIKL
;
A
#
# COMPACT_ATOMS: atom_id res chain seq x y z
N MET A 1 -4.12 17.02 -29.02
CA MET A 1 -4.87 16.53 -27.83
C MET A 1 -3.89 16.10 -26.76
N ALA A 2 -3.97 16.70 -25.59
CA ALA A 2 -3.06 16.36 -24.52
C ALA A 2 -3.46 15.02 -23.92
N VAL A 3 -2.54 14.07 -23.95
CA VAL A 3 -2.72 12.82 -23.24
C VAL A 3 -2.41 13.08 -21.77
N LYS A 4 -3.41 12.93 -20.94
CA LYS A 4 -3.20 13.06 -19.50
C LYS A 4 -2.54 11.80 -19.00
N GLU A 5 -1.28 11.93 -18.66
CA GLU A 5 -0.58 10.85 -18.00
C GLU A 5 -1.03 10.75 -16.56
N LYS A 6 -1.15 9.55 -16.11
CA LYS A 6 -1.62 9.27 -14.78
C LYS A 6 -0.82 8.11 -14.22
N ILE A 7 -0.31 8.30 -13.02
CA ILE A 7 0.37 7.23 -12.30
C ILE A 7 -0.56 6.74 -11.21
N ARG A 8 -0.81 5.46 -11.21
CA ARG A 8 -1.61 4.82 -10.17
C ARG A 8 -0.70 3.98 -9.30
N ILE A 9 -0.71 4.28 -8.02
CA ILE A 9 0.13 3.60 -7.05
C ILE A 9 -0.77 2.83 -6.08
N ARG A 10 -0.53 1.54 -5.98
CA ARG A 10 -1.21 0.69 -5.01
C ARG A 10 -0.23 0.32 -3.91
N LEU A 11 -0.65 0.50 -2.69
CA LEU A 11 0.11 0.11 -1.52
C LEU A 11 -0.60 -1.02 -0.81
N LYS A 12 0.17 -1.99 -0.36
CA LYS A 12 -0.34 -3.10 0.44
C LYS A 12 0.55 -3.31 1.65
N SER A 13 -0.05 -3.52 2.79
CA SER A 13 0.69 -3.84 4.00
C SER A 13 -0.21 -4.53 5.00
N TYR A 14 0.39 -5.31 5.86
CA TYR A 14 -0.32 -5.91 6.99
C TYR A 14 -0.47 -4.92 8.14
N ASP A 15 0.28 -3.85 8.14
CA ASP A 15 0.27 -2.85 9.19
C ASP A 15 -0.32 -1.55 8.69
N ALA A 16 -1.43 -1.12 9.29
CA ALA A 16 -2.11 0.10 8.90
C ALA A 16 -1.25 1.34 9.11
N SER A 17 -0.48 1.38 10.19
CA SER A 17 0.39 2.52 10.49
C SER A 17 1.47 2.68 9.43
N LEU A 18 2.08 1.59 9.01
CA LEU A 18 3.13 1.61 7.99
C LEU A 18 2.59 2.04 6.64
N ILE A 19 1.42 1.54 6.26
CA ILE A 19 0.84 1.88 4.96
C ILE A 19 0.43 3.35 4.91
N ASP A 20 -0.10 3.88 6.00
CA ASP A 20 -0.48 5.29 6.06
C ASP A 20 0.74 6.20 6.03
N ALA A 21 1.80 5.83 6.73
CA ALA A 21 3.05 6.59 6.68
C ALA A 21 3.66 6.57 5.28
N ALA A 22 3.65 5.43 4.61
CA ALA A 22 4.15 5.31 3.25
C ALA A 22 3.32 6.15 2.29
N ALA A 23 1.99 6.08 2.40
CA ALA A 23 1.08 6.86 1.57
C ALA A 23 1.34 8.35 1.73
N GLN A 24 1.53 8.81 2.96
CA GLN A 24 1.79 10.21 3.23
C GLN A 24 3.12 10.66 2.59
N LYS A 25 4.16 9.85 2.68
CA LYS A 25 5.44 10.17 2.03
C LYS A 25 5.30 10.29 0.52
N ILE A 26 4.56 9.40 -0.09
CA ILE A 26 4.33 9.44 -1.53
C ILE A 26 3.58 10.70 -1.92
N VAL A 27 2.52 11.03 -1.19
CA VAL A 27 1.71 12.22 -1.46
C VAL A 27 2.56 13.48 -1.33
N GLU A 28 3.34 13.59 -0.26
CA GLU A 28 4.21 14.75 -0.05
C GLU A 28 5.25 14.89 -1.16
N THR A 29 5.86 13.78 -1.55
CA THR A 29 6.86 13.77 -2.62
C THR A 29 6.25 14.22 -3.94
N ALA A 30 5.07 13.71 -4.28
CA ALA A 30 4.40 14.08 -5.51
C ALA A 30 4.00 15.56 -5.51
N LYS A 31 3.48 16.05 -4.40
CA LYS A 31 3.11 17.46 -4.28
C LYS A 31 4.34 18.38 -4.41
N ARG A 32 5.45 17.95 -3.85
CA ARG A 32 6.71 18.72 -3.92
C ARG A 32 7.18 18.89 -5.35
N THR A 33 6.90 17.93 -6.21
CA THR A 33 7.27 17.99 -7.62
C THR A 33 6.23 18.68 -8.48
N GLY A 34 5.15 19.19 -7.88
CA GLY A 34 4.12 19.94 -8.60
C GLY A 34 3.02 19.10 -9.22
N ALA A 35 2.99 17.81 -8.98
CA ALA A 35 1.95 16.94 -9.52
C ALA A 35 0.66 17.07 -8.71
N ARG A 36 -0.46 16.81 -9.36
CA ARG A 36 -1.75 16.75 -8.68
C ARG A 36 -1.93 15.34 -8.11
N VAL A 37 -2.23 15.28 -6.84
CA VAL A 37 -2.43 14.02 -6.16
C VAL A 37 -3.87 13.92 -5.70
N SER A 38 -4.53 12.85 -6.15
CA SER A 38 -5.76 12.42 -5.50
C SER A 38 -5.33 11.66 -4.26
N GLY A 39 -5.72 12.17 -3.10
CA GLY A 39 -5.23 11.69 -1.81
C GLY A 39 -5.35 10.18 -1.63
N PRO A 40 -4.72 9.63 -0.60
CA PRO A 40 -4.77 8.19 -0.43
C PRO A 40 -6.22 7.74 -0.26
N ILE A 41 -6.65 6.86 -1.16
CA ILE A 41 -7.98 6.29 -1.13
C ILE A 41 -7.90 4.95 -0.44
N PRO A 42 -8.57 4.77 0.70
CA PRO A 42 -8.58 3.46 1.33
C PRO A 42 -9.41 2.48 0.51
N LEU A 43 -8.79 1.39 0.14
CA LEU A 43 -9.49 0.30 -0.52
C LEU A 43 -9.98 -0.70 0.54
N PRO A 44 -10.94 -1.55 0.20
CA PRO A 44 -11.40 -2.55 1.15
C PRO A 44 -10.25 -3.39 1.68
N THR A 45 -10.26 -3.61 2.99
CA THR A 45 -9.23 -4.43 3.64
C THR A 45 -9.57 -5.90 3.45
N ASP A 46 -8.63 -6.64 2.92
CA ASP A 46 -8.78 -8.08 2.80
C ASP A 46 -8.49 -8.72 4.15
N LYS A 47 -9.42 -9.53 4.58
CA LYS A 47 -9.32 -10.23 5.85
C LYS A 47 -9.26 -11.72 5.58
N GLU A 48 -8.20 -12.34 6.04
CA GLU A 48 -8.01 -13.76 5.88
C GLU A 48 -7.89 -14.40 7.26
N VAL A 49 -8.69 -15.41 7.50
CA VAL A 49 -8.62 -16.17 8.74
C VAL A 49 -7.90 -17.46 8.45
N VAL A 50 -6.75 -17.63 9.06
CA VAL A 50 -5.95 -18.84 8.91
C VAL A 50 -6.10 -19.66 10.17
N THR A 51 -6.60 -20.88 10.02
CA THR A 51 -6.71 -21.82 11.12
C THR A 51 -5.51 -22.76 11.09
N ILE A 52 -4.75 -22.74 12.14
CA ILE A 52 -3.61 -23.64 12.26
C ILE A 52 -3.97 -24.74 13.25
N LEU A 53 -3.89 -25.98 12.78
CA LEU A 53 -4.05 -27.14 13.64
C LEU A 53 -2.69 -27.49 14.20
N ARG A 54 -2.58 -27.39 15.52
CA ARG A 54 -1.38 -27.84 16.18
C ARG A 54 -1.52 -29.32 16.49
N ALA A 55 -0.47 -30.06 16.25
CA ALA A 55 -0.43 -31.48 16.56
C ALA A 55 -0.28 -31.67 18.06
N VAL A 56 -1.37 -31.56 18.78
CA VAL A 56 -1.40 -31.83 20.19
C VAL A 56 -2.23 -33.09 20.39
N HIS A 57 -1.58 -34.12 20.82
CA HIS A 57 -2.16 -35.46 20.82
C HIS A 57 -3.28 -35.68 21.81
N LYS A 58 -3.34 -34.88 22.84
CA LYS A 58 -4.26 -35.13 23.95
C LYS A 58 -5.41 -34.19 24.04
N TYR A 59 -5.38 -33.10 23.30
CA TYR A 59 -6.35 -32.03 23.49
C TYR A 59 -7.12 -31.77 22.20
N LYS A 60 -8.40 -31.63 22.39
CA LYS A 60 -9.31 -31.44 21.28
C LYS A 60 -9.15 -30.11 20.58
N ASP A 61 -8.74 -29.11 21.33
CA ASP A 61 -8.75 -27.75 20.81
C ASP A 61 -7.37 -27.19 20.66
N SER A 62 -6.63 -27.73 19.73
CA SER A 62 -5.34 -27.18 19.40
C SER A 62 -5.41 -26.32 18.15
N ARG A 63 -6.54 -25.64 17.98
CA ARG A 63 -6.69 -24.72 16.87
C ARG A 63 -6.26 -23.33 17.30
N GLU A 64 -5.38 -22.77 16.53
CA GLU A 64 -5.13 -21.34 16.62
C GLU A 64 -5.63 -20.68 15.37
N GLN A 65 -6.43 -19.64 15.56
CA GLN A 65 -6.90 -18.84 14.46
C GLN A 65 -6.12 -17.53 14.43
N PHE A 66 -5.50 -17.26 13.29
CA PHE A 66 -4.84 -16.00 13.08
C PHE A 66 -5.61 -15.21 12.05
N GLU A 67 -5.81 -13.96 12.35
CA GLU A 67 -6.40 -13.03 11.42
C GLU A 67 -5.28 -12.32 10.68
N ARG A 68 -5.31 -12.41 9.38
CA ARG A 68 -4.38 -11.66 8.55
C ARG A 68 -5.17 -10.60 7.81
N ARG A 69 -4.85 -9.35 8.08
CA ARG A 69 -5.49 -8.23 7.40
C ARG A 69 -4.50 -7.58 6.47
N THR A 70 -4.89 -7.47 5.22
CA THR A 70 -4.10 -6.76 4.22
C THR A 70 -4.76 -5.42 3.95
N HIS A 71 -4.11 -4.36 4.39
CA HIS A 71 -4.57 -3.00 4.14
C HIS A 71 -4.10 -2.57 2.77
N LYS A 72 -4.95 -1.84 2.07
CA LYS A 72 -4.66 -1.36 0.72
C LYS A 72 -4.96 0.12 0.63
N ARG A 73 -4.09 0.84 -0.07
CA ARG A 73 -4.30 2.25 -0.35
C ARG A 73 -4.03 2.51 -1.82
N LEU A 74 -4.79 3.41 -2.40
CA LEU A 74 -4.66 3.80 -3.79
C LEU A 74 -4.33 5.28 -3.85
N ILE A 75 -3.28 5.61 -4.61
CA ILE A 75 -2.90 6.99 -4.84
C ILE A 75 -2.84 7.21 -6.34
N ASP A 76 -3.58 8.20 -6.81
CA ASP A 76 -3.55 8.61 -8.20
C ASP A 76 -2.79 9.92 -8.31
N ILE A 77 -1.77 9.93 -9.16
CA ILE A 77 -0.99 11.13 -9.44
C ILE A 77 -1.30 11.57 -10.87
N ASN A 78 -1.86 12.75 -10.99
CA ASN A 78 -2.22 13.33 -12.28
C ASN A 78 -1.15 14.30 -12.73
N ASN A 79 -0.89 14.30 -14.03
CA ASN A 79 0.10 15.18 -14.65
C ASN A 79 1.49 15.07 -14.02
N PRO A 80 2.04 13.85 -13.91
CA PRO A 80 3.37 13.71 -13.35
C PRO A 80 4.42 14.27 -14.29
N SER A 81 5.42 14.94 -13.71
CA SER A 81 6.59 15.36 -14.46
C SER A 81 7.66 14.27 -14.37
N PRO A 82 8.71 14.31 -15.21
CA PRO A 82 9.83 13.38 -15.05
C PRO A 82 10.45 13.43 -13.66
N LYS A 83 10.44 14.60 -13.03
CA LYS A 83 10.92 14.75 -11.66
C LYS A 83 10.06 13.99 -10.67
N THR A 84 8.76 13.92 -10.90
CA THR A 84 7.86 13.17 -10.05
C THR A 84 8.21 11.69 -10.09
N VAL A 85 8.43 11.14 -11.27
CA VAL A 85 8.78 9.74 -11.45
C VAL A 85 10.11 9.43 -10.77
N GLU A 86 11.12 10.27 -10.98
CA GLU A 86 12.42 10.09 -10.34
C GLU A 86 12.31 10.13 -8.82
N ALA A 87 11.59 11.10 -8.29
CA ALA A 87 11.43 11.24 -6.85
C ALA A 87 10.73 10.03 -6.24
N LEU A 88 9.74 9.48 -6.92
CA LEU A 88 9.05 8.29 -6.45
C LEU A 88 9.93 7.06 -6.50
N MET A 89 10.77 6.94 -7.52
CA MET A 89 11.69 5.81 -7.66
C MET A 89 12.78 5.82 -6.60
N SER A 90 13.18 7.00 -6.15
CA SER A 90 14.24 7.13 -5.14
C SER A 90 13.70 7.21 -3.72
N LEU A 91 12.39 7.09 -3.55
CA LEU A 91 11.77 7.19 -2.24
C LEU A 91 12.04 5.95 -1.40
N ASP A 92 12.51 6.19 -0.18
CA ASP A 92 12.70 5.13 0.80
C ASP A 92 11.40 4.90 1.55
N LEU A 93 10.86 3.72 1.41
CA LEU A 93 9.64 3.34 2.11
C LEU A 93 9.94 2.34 3.21
N PRO A 94 9.11 2.31 4.26
CA PRO A 94 9.32 1.34 5.33
C PRO A 94 9.24 -0.10 4.82
N ALA A 95 10.02 -0.97 5.41
CA ALA A 95 9.92 -2.39 5.13
C ALA A 95 8.52 -2.90 5.50
N GLY A 96 8.01 -3.85 4.75
CA GLY A 96 6.68 -4.39 5.00
C GLY A 96 5.57 -3.73 4.20
N VAL A 97 5.90 -2.76 3.36
CA VAL A 97 4.94 -2.15 2.44
C VAL A 97 5.27 -2.56 1.02
N GLU A 98 4.32 -3.17 0.35
CA GLU A 98 4.43 -3.48 -1.07
C GLU A 98 3.90 -2.33 -1.90
N ILE A 99 4.64 -1.98 -2.94
CA ILE A 99 4.25 -0.92 -3.86
C ILE A 99 4.11 -1.49 -5.25
N GLU A 100 3.00 -1.16 -5.88
CA GLU A 100 2.77 -1.46 -7.28
C GLU A 100 2.49 -0.15 -8.01
N ILE A 101 3.30 0.16 -9.00
CA ILE A 101 3.16 1.40 -9.76
C ILE A 101 2.72 1.05 -11.17
N LYS A 102 1.62 1.63 -11.60
CA LYS A 102 1.12 1.51 -12.97
C LYS A 102 1.16 2.86 -13.64
N LEU A 103 1.78 2.90 -14.76
CA LEU A 103 1.83 4.10 -15.61
C LEU A 103 0.66 4.14 -16.58
#